data_162e04cd61d259c937918572a0c9bc46
#
_entry.id   162e04cd61d259c937918572a0c9bc46
#
_cell.length_a   1.000
_cell.length_b   1.000
_cell.length_c   1.000
_cell.angle_alpha   90.00
_cell.angle_beta   90.00
_cell.angle_gamma   90.00
#
_symmetry.space_group_name_H-M   'P 1'
#
loop_
_entity.id
_entity.type
_entity.pdbx_description
1 polymer ?
#
loop_
_entity_poly.entity_id
_entity_poly.type
_entity_poly.pdbx_seq_one_letter_code
_entity_poly.pdbx_strand_id
1 'polypeptide(L)'
;YYIANNLLSVVPEPSNSRNAHVQALAYPAVAYGDSAVAKFPDEAEYLIPLYAAIKSLQNAMAAKAGNTAISTALSAMQAAIEAAESIFDKMEGADNESVFGDEDTFTTASSQLTRVKDAVDKVSDIVNGNQPSATTDAFGAQANEDIELVTSALNIAQTELSRAQMHLSEWTAIGDMRVKEIQASLSEADGYGKEIQARLSVITTEYAWMEKQQAKLQADYDKGIQIVRGG
;
A
#
# COMPACT_ATOMS: atom_id res chain seq x y z
N TYR A 1 59.01 -13.00 31.83
CA TYR A 1 58.67 -11.88 30.93
C TYR A 1 57.44 -11.16 31.46
N TYR A 2 57.26 -9.95 31.07
CA TYR A 2 56.04 -9.17 31.29
C TYR A 2 55.78 -8.26 30.08
N ILE A 3 54.48 -7.89 29.88
CA ILE A 3 54.10 -6.96 28.83
C ILE A 3 53.61 -5.67 29.50
N ALA A 4 54.25 -4.57 29.16
CA ALA A 4 53.85 -3.23 29.59
C ALA A 4 53.89 -2.28 28.38
N ASN A 5 52.88 -1.43 28.26
CA ASN A 5 52.77 -0.45 27.16
C ASN A 5 52.92 -1.08 25.74
N ASN A 6 52.39 -2.26 25.53
CA ASN A 6 52.51 -3.01 24.29
C ASN A 6 53.94 -3.49 23.96
N LEU A 7 54.84 -3.43 24.92
CA LEU A 7 56.22 -3.90 24.78
C LEU A 7 56.44 -5.16 25.62
N LEU A 8 57.03 -6.18 25.01
CA LEU A 8 57.45 -7.40 25.68
C LEU A 8 58.80 -7.17 26.33
N SER A 9 58.87 -7.25 27.64
CA SER A 9 60.12 -7.18 28.39
C SER A 9 60.52 -8.56 28.90
N VAL A 10 61.68 -8.98 28.58
CA VAL A 10 62.24 -10.28 29.01
C VAL A 10 63.27 -10.06 30.16
N VAL A 11 63.05 -10.76 31.26
CA VAL A 11 63.89 -10.67 32.44
C VAL A 11 64.39 -12.08 32.78
N PRO A 12 65.71 -12.28 32.94
CA PRO A 12 66.83 -11.33 32.74
C PRO A 12 67.01 -10.94 31.26
N GLU A 13 67.60 -9.80 31.01
CA GLU A 13 67.85 -9.33 29.65
C GLU A 13 68.58 -10.38 28.80
N PRO A 14 68.15 -10.60 27.55
CA PRO A 14 68.85 -11.47 26.64
C PRO A 14 70.28 -11.01 26.38
N SER A 15 71.18 -11.94 26.22
CA SER A 15 72.62 -11.65 25.89
C SER A 15 73.06 -12.66 24.84
N ASN A 16 74.25 -12.47 24.29
CA ASN A 16 74.80 -13.41 23.29
C ASN A 16 74.97 -14.85 23.80
N SER A 17 74.93 -15.06 25.12
CA SER A 17 75.00 -16.36 25.76
C SER A 17 73.62 -16.87 26.29
N ARG A 18 72.63 -16.01 26.22
CA ARG A 18 71.21 -16.29 26.66
C ARG A 18 70.22 -15.71 25.69
N ASN A 19 69.78 -16.53 24.80
CA ASN A 19 68.80 -16.11 23.77
C ASN A 19 67.36 -16.22 24.32
N ALA A 20 66.54 -15.19 24.03
CA ALA A 20 65.09 -15.28 24.22
C ALA A 20 64.43 -15.65 22.90
N HIS A 21 63.65 -16.71 22.94
CA HIS A 21 62.81 -17.06 21.82
C HIS A 21 61.39 -16.50 22.07
N VAL A 22 60.96 -15.59 21.21
CA VAL A 22 59.63 -15.00 21.28
C VAL A 22 58.82 -15.50 20.10
N GLN A 23 57.73 -16.18 20.39
CA GLN A 23 56.73 -16.52 19.37
C GLN A 23 55.61 -15.53 19.51
N ALA A 24 55.38 -14.72 18.49
CA ALA A 24 54.26 -13.78 18.40
C ALA A 24 53.28 -14.25 17.36
N LEU A 25 52.01 -14.25 17.74
CA LEU A 25 50.91 -14.42 16.77
C LEU A 25 50.74 -13.07 16.06
N ALA A 26 51.08 -13.03 14.82
CA ALA A 26 50.84 -11.86 13.99
C ALA A 26 49.79 -12.19 12.90
N TYR A 27 48.81 -11.28 12.73
CA TYR A 27 47.94 -11.37 11.58
C TYR A 27 48.71 -11.00 10.31
N PRO A 28 48.68 -11.85 9.25
CA PRO A 28 49.33 -11.46 8.00
C PRO A 28 48.63 -10.23 7.41
N ALA A 29 49.41 -9.30 6.91
CA ALA A 29 48.84 -8.20 6.11
C ALA A 29 48.43 -8.78 4.75
N VAL A 30 47.16 -8.56 4.36
CA VAL A 30 46.61 -9.02 3.09
C VAL A 30 46.05 -7.82 2.35
N ALA A 31 46.48 -7.62 1.12
CA ALA A 31 45.93 -6.61 0.22
C ALA A 31 45.00 -7.27 -0.82
N TYR A 32 44.08 -6.49 -1.39
CA TYR A 32 43.08 -6.99 -2.37
C TYR A 32 43.73 -7.62 -3.62
N GLY A 33 44.94 -7.26 -3.97
CA GLY A 33 45.67 -7.79 -5.13
C GLY A 33 46.62 -8.93 -4.84
N ASP A 34 46.71 -9.40 -3.61
CA ASP A 34 47.66 -10.46 -3.25
C ASP A 34 47.21 -11.80 -3.83
N SER A 35 48.13 -12.50 -4.48
CA SER A 35 47.88 -13.83 -5.05
C SER A 35 47.94 -14.96 -4.03
N ALA A 36 48.46 -14.69 -2.82
CA ALA A 36 48.55 -15.63 -1.71
C ALA A 36 48.63 -14.90 -0.36
N VAL A 37 48.13 -15.54 0.69
CA VAL A 37 48.28 -15.05 2.07
C VAL A 37 49.55 -15.63 2.67
N ALA A 38 50.55 -14.77 2.94
CA ALA A 38 51.80 -15.24 3.50
C ALA A 38 51.62 -16.01 4.81
N LYS A 39 52.24 -17.18 4.92
CA LYS A 39 52.16 -18.06 6.10
C LYS A 39 50.74 -18.64 6.40
N PHE A 40 49.84 -18.62 5.43
CA PHE A 40 48.56 -19.31 5.56
C PHE A 40 48.78 -20.79 5.15
N PRO A 41 48.26 -21.77 5.90
CA PRO A 41 48.40 -23.17 5.50
C PRO A 41 47.66 -23.46 4.22
N ASP A 42 48.31 -24.12 3.25
CA ASP A 42 47.70 -24.45 1.95
C ASP A 42 46.42 -25.26 2.11
N GLU A 43 46.38 -26.13 3.15
CA GLU A 43 45.21 -26.95 3.47
C GLU A 43 44.01 -26.14 3.97
N ALA A 44 44.22 -24.86 4.36
CA ALA A 44 43.20 -23.97 4.85
C ALA A 44 42.76 -22.91 3.84
N GLU A 45 43.36 -22.83 2.67
CA GLU A 45 43.08 -21.81 1.65
C GLU A 45 41.61 -21.83 1.22
N TYR A 46 40.98 -23.02 1.16
CA TYR A 46 39.54 -23.15 0.80
C TYR A 46 38.59 -22.52 1.80
N LEU A 47 39.03 -22.22 3.03
CA LEU A 47 38.19 -21.57 4.06
C LEU A 47 37.95 -20.09 3.72
N ILE A 48 38.84 -19.47 2.96
CA ILE A 48 38.71 -18.05 2.54
C ILE A 48 37.51 -17.85 1.64
N PRO A 49 37.41 -18.56 0.48
CA PRO A 49 36.23 -18.42 -0.37
C PRO A 49 34.95 -18.91 0.31
N LEU A 50 35.07 -19.91 1.21
CA LEU A 50 33.91 -20.39 1.97
C LEU A 50 33.34 -19.31 2.90
N TYR A 51 34.20 -18.61 3.64
CA TYR A 51 33.81 -17.49 4.48
C TYR A 51 33.24 -16.31 3.65
N ALA A 52 33.88 -16.00 2.52
CA ALA A 52 33.39 -14.97 1.60
C ALA A 52 32.00 -15.31 1.06
N ALA A 53 31.73 -16.58 0.71
CA ALA A 53 30.42 -17.04 0.28
C ALA A 53 29.36 -16.92 1.38
N ILE A 54 29.68 -17.24 2.63
CA ILE A 54 28.79 -17.07 3.79
C ILE A 54 28.42 -15.59 3.94
N LYS A 55 29.42 -14.68 3.90
CA LYS A 55 29.20 -13.23 4.00
C LYS A 55 28.39 -12.68 2.83
N SER A 56 28.64 -13.16 1.63
CA SER A 56 27.86 -12.78 0.44
C SER A 56 26.38 -13.19 0.56
N LEU A 57 26.11 -14.41 1.06
CA LEU A 57 24.75 -14.85 1.32
C LEU A 57 24.07 -14.01 2.40
N GLN A 58 24.78 -13.69 3.50
CA GLN A 58 24.24 -12.83 4.56
C GLN A 58 23.85 -11.45 4.01
N ASN A 59 24.70 -10.85 3.18
CA ASN A 59 24.41 -9.57 2.53
C ASN A 59 23.22 -9.67 1.55
N ALA A 60 23.12 -10.76 0.78
CA ALA A 60 21.98 -10.99 -0.11
C ALA A 60 20.67 -11.16 0.66
N MET A 61 20.68 -11.86 1.80
CA MET A 61 19.51 -11.99 2.68
C MET A 61 19.11 -10.64 3.27
N ALA A 62 20.05 -9.83 3.73
CA ALA A 62 19.77 -8.49 4.26
C ALA A 62 19.18 -7.56 3.17
N ALA A 63 19.69 -7.63 1.94
CA ALA A 63 19.15 -6.86 0.82
C ALA A 63 17.72 -7.27 0.44
N LYS A 64 17.39 -8.56 0.57
CA LYS A 64 16.02 -9.06 0.33
C LYS A 64 15.02 -8.61 1.40
N ALA A 65 15.46 -8.38 2.63
CA ALA A 65 14.60 -7.86 3.70
C ALA A 65 14.10 -6.43 3.43
N GLY A 66 14.86 -5.64 2.64
CA GLY A 66 14.51 -4.26 2.25
C GLY A 66 13.81 -4.15 0.88
N ASN A 67 12.93 -5.07 0.51
CA ASN A 67 12.34 -5.12 -0.83
C ASN A 67 11.42 -3.92 -1.12
N THR A 68 11.91 -2.99 -1.94
CA THR A 68 11.19 -1.77 -2.35
C THR A 68 9.93 -2.08 -3.18
N ALA A 69 9.88 -3.20 -3.90
CA ALA A 69 8.71 -3.56 -4.71
C ALA A 69 7.48 -3.90 -3.87
N ILE A 70 7.66 -4.45 -2.65
CA ILE A 70 6.56 -4.69 -1.71
C ILE A 70 6.06 -3.37 -1.14
N SER A 71 6.96 -2.47 -0.74
CA SER A 71 6.55 -1.16 -0.21
C SER A 71 5.82 -0.32 -1.27
N THR A 72 6.23 -0.40 -2.53
CA THR A 72 5.55 0.26 -3.66
C THR A 72 4.13 -0.31 -3.86
N ALA A 73 3.98 -1.64 -3.88
CA ALA A 73 2.67 -2.28 -4.03
C ALA A 73 1.76 -2.00 -2.81
N LEU A 74 2.32 -1.93 -1.59
CA LEU A 74 1.57 -1.55 -0.39
C LEU A 74 1.08 -0.11 -0.47
N SER A 75 1.93 0.83 -0.91
CA SER A 75 1.52 2.23 -1.10
C SER A 75 0.44 2.37 -2.18
N ALA A 76 0.52 1.60 -3.27
CA ALA A 76 -0.51 1.59 -4.32
C ALA A 76 -1.84 1.01 -3.80
N MET A 77 -1.80 -0.06 -3.02
CA MET A 77 -2.99 -0.62 -2.35
C MET A 77 -3.63 0.40 -1.41
N GLN A 78 -2.83 1.10 -0.60
CA GLN A 78 -3.30 2.14 0.31
C GLN A 78 -3.96 3.28 -0.47
N ALA A 79 -3.35 3.75 -1.55
CA ALA A 79 -3.93 4.80 -2.40
C ALA A 79 -5.27 4.39 -3.02
N ALA A 80 -5.43 3.12 -3.43
CA ALA A 80 -6.69 2.61 -3.94
C ALA A 80 -7.79 2.53 -2.86
N ILE A 81 -7.42 2.21 -1.62
CA ILE A 81 -8.34 2.23 -0.47
C ILE A 81 -8.75 3.66 -0.15
N GLU A 82 -7.80 4.60 -0.07
CA GLU A 82 -8.06 6.03 0.18
C GLU A 82 -8.97 6.64 -0.91
N ALA A 83 -8.81 6.22 -2.17
CA ALA A 83 -9.71 6.61 -3.24
C ALA A 83 -11.15 6.11 -3.01
N ALA A 84 -11.33 4.87 -2.57
CA ALA A 84 -12.63 4.34 -2.20
C ALA A 84 -13.24 5.07 -0.99
N GLU A 85 -12.45 5.33 0.05
CA GLU A 85 -12.86 6.09 1.24
C GLU A 85 -13.30 7.50 0.87
N SER A 86 -12.55 8.20 0.01
CA SER A 86 -12.94 9.55 -0.46
C SER A 86 -14.29 9.56 -1.16
N ILE A 87 -14.65 8.49 -1.91
CA ILE A 87 -15.97 8.40 -2.53
C ILE A 87 -17.04 8.11 -1.46
N PHE A 88 -16.74 7.26 -0.49
CA PHE A 88 -17.63 6.99 0.64
C PHE A 88 -17.90 8.26 1.45
N ASP A 89 -16.86 9.04 1.78
CA ASP A 89 -17.01 10.29 2.52
C ASP A 89 -17.90 11.29 1.78
N LYS A 90 -17.79 11.34 0.46
CA LYS A 90 -18.69 12.13 -0.39
C LYS A 90 -20.14 11.61 -0.37
N MET A 91 -20.34 10.30 -0.19
CA MET A 91 -21.66 9.69 -0.07
C MET A 91 -22.26 9.82 1.33
N GLU A 92 -21.43 9.93 2.36
CA GLU A 92 -21.80 9.97 3.77
C GLU A 92 -21.93 11.39 4.35
N GLY A 93 -21.70 12.42 3.52
CA GLY A 93 -21.69 13.82 3.91
C GLY A 93 -22.83 14.19 4.87
N ALA A 94 -22.55 15.07 5.81
CA ALA A 94 -23.36 15.40 7.00
C ALA A 94 -24.80 15.82 6.72
N ASP A 95 -25.06 16.21 5.48
CA ASP A 95 -26.38 16.41 4.92
C ASP A 95 -26.49 15.45 3.74
N ASN A 96 -27.38 14.48 3.77
CA ASN A 96 -27.67 13.59 2.64
C ASN A 96 -27.88 14.29 1.30
N GLU A 97 -27.89 15.60 1.32
CA GLU A 97 -27.99 16.51 0.20
C GLU A 97 -26.66 16.72 -0.54
N SER A 98 -25.49 16.50 0.12
CA SER A 98 -24.17 16.67 -0.47
C SER A 98 -23.53 15.34 -0.94
N VAL A 99 -24.29 14.26 -0.87
CA VAL A 99 -23.86 12.87 -1.19
C VAL A 99 -23.15 12.75 -2.54
N PHE A 100 -23.45 13.62 -3.48
CA PHE A 100 -22.89 13.56 -4.82
C PHE A 100 -22.11 14.85 -5.16
N GLY A 101 -21.48 15.43 -4.16
CA GLY A 101 -20.50 16.49 -4.14
C GLY A 101 -20.38 17.46 -5.31
N ASP A 102 -19.81 18.60 -5.02
CA ASP A 102 -19.60 19.71 -5.95
C ASP A 102 -18.76 19.38 -7.20
N GLU A 103 -18.17 18.18 -7.28
CA GLU A 103 -17.25 17.77 -8.34
C GLU A 103 -17.93 17.05 -9.50
N ASP A 104 -19.23 16.72 -9.38
CA ASP A 104 -19.94 16.11 -10.47
C ASP A 104 -20.43 17.17 -11.46
N THR A 105 -20.05 17.00 -12.70
CA THR A 105 -20.59 17.76 -13.85
C THR A 105 -22.11 17.68 -13.99
N PHE A 106 -22.72 16.72 -13.31
CA PHE A 106 -24.16 16.63 -13.11
C PHE A 106 -24.50 17.27 -11.77
N THR A 107 -24.73 18.53 -11.71
CA THR A 107 -25.29 19.28 -10.56
C THR A 107 -25.31 18.54 -9.22
N THR A 108 -24.94 19.20 -8.15
CA THR A 108 -24.94 18.65 -6.78
C THR A 108 -26.21 17.84 -6.48
N ALA A 109 -26.11 16.79 -5.69
CA ALA A 109 -27.28 15.94 -5.36
C ALA A 109 -28.36 16.72 -4.63
N SER A 110 -27.99 17.71 -3.82
CA SER A 110 -28.96 18.65 -3.27
C SER A 110 -29.76 19.32 -4.38
N SER A 111 -29.13 19.63 -5.51
CA SER A 111 -29.84 20.19 -6.64
C SER A 111 -30.76 19.19 -7.34
N GLN A 112 -30.45 17.90 -7.40
CA GLN A 112 -31.34 16.91 -8.01
C GLN A 112 -32.57 16.62 -7.11
N LEU A 113 -32.36 16.39 -5.81
CA LEU A 113 -33.46 16.23 -4.87
C LEU A 113 -34.30 17.50 -4.72
N THR A 114 -33.67 18.68 -4.70
CA THR A 114 -34.36 19.95 -4.72
C THR A 114 -35.19 20.11 -5.99
N ARG A 115 -34.70 19.74 -7.17
CA ARG A 115 -35.45 19.75 -8.43
C ARG A 115 -36.61 18.77 -8.42
N VAL A 116 -36.46 17.59 -7.81
CA VAL A 116 -37.55 16.65 -7.59
C VAL A 116 -38.61 17.31 -6.72
N LYS A 117 -38.19 17.87 -5.57
CA LYS A 117 -39.07 18.57 -4.65
C LYS A 117 -39.80 19.73 -5.32
N ASP A 118 -39.08 20.61 -6.00
CA ASP A 118 -39.65 21.75 -6.72
C ASP A 118 -40.68 21.33 -7.77
N ALA A 119 -40.42 20.22 -8.48
CA ALA A 119 -41.37 19.71 -9.46
C ALA A 119 -42.62 19.14 -8.77
N VAL A 120 -42.46 18.42 -7.65
CA VAL A 120 -43.61 17.88 -6.88
C VAL A 120 -44.41 19.01 -6.24
N ASP A 121 -43.76 20.05 -5.69
CA ASP A 121 -44.40 21.23 -5.13
C ASP A 121 -45.25 21.94 -6.20
N LYS A 122 -44.72 22.11 -7.43
CA LYS A 122 -45.45 22.68 -8.57
C LYS A 122 -46.65 21.82 -8.94
N VAL A 123 -46.53 20.49 -8.93
CA VAL A 123 -47.67 19.61 -9.13
C VAL A 123 -48.76 19.86 -8.09
N SER A 124 -48.35 19.97 -6.82
CA SER A 124 -49.26 20.28 -5.72
C SER A 124 -49.94 21.62 -5.91
N ASP A 125 -49.20 22.64 -6.28
CA ASP A 125 -49.73 24.00 -6.49
C ASP A 125 -50.70 24.05 -7.71
N ILE A 126 -50.39 23.34 -8.77
CA ILE A 126 -51.25 23.28 -9.99
C ILE A 126 -52.56 22.52 -9.72
N VAL A 127 -52.51 21.45 -8.94
CA VAL A 127 -53.66 20.63 -8.64
C VAL A 127 -54.52 21.22 -7.52
N ASN A 128 -53.86 21.63 -6.42
CA ASN A 128 -54.54 22.08 -5.22
C ASN A 128 -53.74 23.26 -4.61
N GLY A 129 -53.77 24.41 -5.26
CA GLY A 129 -53.06 25.60 -4.77
C GLY A 129 -53.34 25.88 -3.30
N ASN A 130 -52.35 26.38 -2.58
CA ASN A 130 -52.41 26.70 -1.15
C ASN A 130 -53.48 27.75 -0.77
N GLN A 131 -54.30 28.15 -1.71
CA GLN A 131 -55.34 29.14 -1.53
C GLN A 131 -56.68 28.60 -2.07
N PRO A 132 -57.68 28.40 -1.23
CA PRO A 132 -59.02 27.99 -1.69
C PRO A 132 -59.71 29.03 -2.57
N SER A 133 -59.10 30.18 -2.79
CA SER A 133 -59.60 31.24 -3.67
C SER A 133 -58.77 31.41 -4.96
N ALA A 134 -57.78 30.54 -5.20
CA ALA A 134 -56.98 30.62 -6.42
C ALA A 134 -57.81 30.08 -7.60
N THR A 135 -58.24 30.96 -8.45
CA THR A 135 -58.93 30.63 -9.73
C THR A 135 -57.98 30.02 -10.76
N THR A 136 -56.78 29.70 -10.39
CA THR A 136 -55.70 29.23 -11.28
C THR A 136 -55.27 27.77 -11.07
N ASP A 137 -55.78 27.11 -10.05
CA ASP A 137 -55.51 25.67 -9.80
C ASP A 137 -56.63 24.81 -10.45
N ALA A 138 -56.35 23.49 -10.57
CA ALA A 138 -57.30 22.55 -11.18
C ALA A 138 -58.62 22.46 -10.39
N PHE A 139 -58.58 22.52 -9.05
CA PHE A 139 -59.80 22.49 -8.23
C PHE A 139 -60.58 23.79 -8.31
N GLY A 140 -59.93 24.95 -8.37
CA GLY A 140 -60.61 26.23 -8.60
C GLY A 140 -61.25 26.31 -9.97
N ALA A 141 -60.60 25.83 -11.01
CA ALA A 141 -61.15 25.73 -12.35
C ALA A 141 -62.34 24.76 -12.40
N GLN A 142 -62.26 23.63 -11.71
CA GLN A 142 -63.38 22.67 -11.60
C GLN A 142 -64.58 23.28 -10.88
N ALA A 143 -64.32 24.04 -9.81
CA ALA A 143 -65.38 24.72 -9.07
C ALA A 143 -66.13 25.79 -9.94
N ASN A 144 -65.42 26.33 -10.92
CA ASN A 144 -65.97 27.31 -11.89
C ASN A 144 -66.52 26.66 -13.18
N GLU A 145 -66.58 25.30 -13.22
CA GLU A 145 -67.02 24.50 -14.40
C GLU A 145 -66.14 24.71 -15.65
N ASP A 146 -64.90 25.18 -15.53
CA ASP A 146 -63.97 25.38 -16.64
C ASP A 146 -63.16 24.12 -16.92
N ILE A 147 -63.73 23.20 -17.69
CA ILE A 147 -63.14 21.91 -18.01
C ILE A 147 -61.86 22.04 -18.86
N GLU A 148 -61.77 23.05 -19.72
CA GLU A 148 -60.60 23.27 -20.57
C GLU A 148 -59.38 23.64 -19.69
N LEU A 149 -59.58 24.54 -18.71
CA LEU A 149 -58.56 24.93 -17.80
C LEU A 149 -58.16 23.78 -16.85
N VAL A 150 -59.11 22.95 -16.37
CA VAL A 150 -58.83 21.75 -15.61
C VAL A 150 -57.93 20.82 -16.40
N THR A 151 -58.29 20.53 -17.68
CA THR A 151 -57.50 19.64 -18.54
C THR A 151 -56.10 20.16 -18.79
N SER A 152 -55.95 21.49 -19.04
CA SER A 152 -54.68 22.14 -19.22
C SER A 152 -53.81 22.03 -17.95
N ALA A 153 -54.36 22.31 -16.78
CA ALA A 153 -53.69 22.23 -15.49
C ALA A 153 -53.20 20.81 -15.21
N LEU A 154 -54.02 19.79 -15.43
CA LEU A 154 -53.63 18.39 -15.26
C LEU A 154 -52.55 17.93 -16.23
N ASN A 155 -52.55 18.40 -17.48
CA ASN A 155 -51.47 18.12 -18.43
C ASN A 155 -50.15 18.74 -17.99
N ILE A 156 -50.17 19.97 -17.47
CA ILE A 156 -48.98 20.62 -16.93
C ILE A 156 -48.47 19.87 -15.68
N ALA A 157 -49.35 19.51 -14.75
CA ALA A 157 -49.01 18.73 -13.58
C ALA A 157 -48.38 17.36 -13.97
N GLN A 158 -48.89 16.68 -14.97
CA GLN A 158 -48.31 15.44 -15.49
C GLN A 158 -46.93 15.64 -16.07
N THR A 159 -46.70 16.78 -16.74
CA THR A 159 -45.36 17.13 -17.28
C THR A 159 -44.36 17.38 -16.15
N GLU A 160 -44.75 18.13 -15.11
CA GLU A 160 -43.88 18.36 -13.93
C GLU A 160 -43.61 17.07 -13.16
N LEU A 161 -44.58 16.17 -13.04
CA LEU A 161 -44.37 14.84 -12.45
C LEU A 161 -43.38 14.00 -13.26
N SER A 162 -43.46 14.03 -14.58
CA SER A 162 -42.48 13.38 -15.45
C SER A 162 -41.08 13.98 -15.29
N ARG A 163 -41.00 15.29 -15.09
CA ARG A 163 -39.72 15.97 -14.77
C ARG A 163 -39.17 15.52 -13.42
N ALA A 164 -39.99 15.39 -12.40
CA ALA A 164 -39.57 14.86 -11.10
C ALA A 164 -38.99 13.44 -11.21
N GLN A 165 -39.68 12.56 -11.99
CA GLN A 165 -39.23 11.19 -12.24
C GLN A 165 -37.88 11.17 -12.99
N MET A 166 -37.68 12.07 -13.95
CA MET A 166 -36.39 12.20 -14.65
C MET A 166 -35.25 12.58 -13.68
N HIS A 167 -35.43 13.58 -12.84
CA HIS A 167 -34.42 13.99 -11.85
C HIS A 167 -34.14 12.91 -10.82
N LEU A 168 -35.15 12.14 -10.41
CA LEU A 168 -34.97 11.00 -9.52
C LEU A 168 -34.15 9.88 -10.21
N SER A 169 -34.39 9.64 -11.51
CA SER A 169 -33.63 8.66 -12.28
C SER A 169 -32.18 9.10 -12.47
N GLU A 170 -31.92 10.39 -12.70
CA GLU A 170 -30.56 10.95 -12.74
C GLU A 170 -29.85 10.76 -11.40
N TRP A 171 -30.52 11.05 -10.28
CA TRP A 171 -29.97 10.85 -8.95
C TRP A 171 -29.59 9.38 -8.69
N THR A 172 -30.47 8.45 -9.06
CA THR A 172 -30.21 7.00 -8.92
C THR A 172 -29.02 6.57 -9.78
N ALA A 173 -28.93 7.07 -11.03
CA ALA A 173 -27.83 6.74 -11.93
C ALA A 173 -26.48 7.23 -11.40
N ILE A 174 -26.43 8.42 -10.79
CA ILE A 174 -25.23 8.95 -10.13
C ILE A 174 -24.81 8.03 -8.96
N GLY A 175 -25.78 7.63 -8.12
CA GLY A 175 -25.52 6.69 -7.02
C GLY A 175 -24.92 5.37 -7.48
N ASP A 176 -25.51 4.78 -8.51
CA ASP A 176 -25.01 3.52 -9.11
C ASP A 176 -23.60 3.68 -9.69
N MET A 177 -23.29 4.84 -10.28
CA MET A 177 -21.96 5.14 -10.80
C MET A 177 -20.94 5.20 -9.66
N ARG A 178 -21.25 5.88 -8.56
CA ARG A 178 -20.36 5.96 -7.39
C ARG A 178 -20.10 4.61 -6.74
N VAL A 179 -21.12 3.79 -6.61
CA VAL A 179 -20.96 2.41 -6.12
C VAL A 179 -20.02 1.61 -7.01
N LYS A 180 -20.12 1.75 -8.35
CA LYS A 180 -19.21 1.09 -9.29
C LYS A 180 -17.79 1.60 -9.19
N GLU A 181 -17.58 2.90 -8.98
CA GLU A 181 -16.26 3.48 -8.75
C GLU A 181 -15.60 2.93 -7.48
N ILE A 182 -16.35 2.85 -6.37
CA ILE A 182 -15.89 2.23 -5.13
C ILE A 182 -15.50 0.76 -5.37
N GLN A 183 -16.35 0.00 -6.06
CA GLN A 183 -16.06 -1.40 -6.37
C GLN A 183 -14.82 -1.57 -7.24
N ALA A 184 -14.59 -0.66 -8.19
CA ALA A 184 -13.39 -0.66 -9.01
C ALA A 184 -12.13 -0.39 -8.17
N SER A 185 -12.13 0.62 -7.31
CA SER A 185 -11.02 0.94 -6.41
C SER A 185 -10.73 -0.19 -5.43
N LEU A 186 -11.75 -0.82 -4.85
CA LEU A 186 -11.57 -1.98 -3.97
C LEU A 186 -11.03 -3.20 -4.71
N SER A 187 -11.47 -3.42 -5.97
CA SER A 187 -10.93 -4.50 -6.81
C SER A 187 -9.46 -4.26 -7.17
N GLU A 188 -9.07 -3.02 -7.39
CA GLU A 188 -7.67 -2.63 -7.59
C GLU A 188 -6.85 -2.89 -6.34
N ALA A 189 -7.33 -2.51 -5.16
CA ALA A 189 -6.68 -2.80 -3.88
C ALA A 189 -6.50 -4.30 -3.64
N ASP A 190 -7.51 -5.13 -3.96
CA ASP A 190 -7.41 -6.60 -3.89
C ASP A 190 -6.35 -7.15 -4.86
N GLY A 191 -6.25 -6.56 -6.06
CA GLY A 191 -5.20 -6.87 -7.04
C GLY A 191 -3.79 -6.64 -6.47
N TYR A 192 -3.55 -5.48 -5.87
CA TYR A 192 -2.27 -5.19 -5.18
C TYR A 192 -2.03 -6.10 -3.98
N GLY A 193 -3.06 -6.44 -3.22
CA GLY A 193 -2.96 -7.41 -2.14
C GLY A 193 -2.47 -8.79 -2.60
N LYS A 194 -2.99 -9.29 -3.72
CA LYS A 194 -2.55 -10.54 -4.36
C LYS A 194 -1.11 -10.44 -4.87
N GLU A 195 -0.74 -9.31 -5.45
CA GLU A 195 0.65 -9.07 -5.89
C GLU A 195 1.62 -9.11 -4.70
N ILE A 196 1.29 -8.45 -3.59
CA ILE A 196 2.08 -8.47 -2.36
C ILE A 196 2.26 -9.91 -1.86
N GLN A 197 1.18 -10.70 -1.79
CA GLN A 197 1.24 -12.10 -1.37
C GLN A 197 2.13 -12.95 -2.27
N ALA A 198 2.03 -12.77 -3.60
CA ALA A 198 2.88 -13.47 -4.55
C ALA A 198 4.37 -13.12 -4.36
N ARG A 199 4.69 -11.83 -4.22
CA ARG A 199 6.06 -11.36 -3.97
C ARG A 199 6.62 -11.87 -2.64
N LEU A 200 5.83 -11.86 -1.57
CA LEU A 200 6.21 -12.41 -0.26
C LEU A 200 6.49 -13.91 -0.36
N SER A 201 5.68 -14.67 -1.09
CA SER A 201 5.89 -16.11 -1.30
C SER A 201 7.23 -16.39 -1.98
N VAL A 202 7.56 -15.63 -3.03
CA VAL A 202 8.85 -15.75 -3.73
C VAL A 202 10.00 -15.42 -2.78
N ILE A 203 9.93 -14.30 -2.08
CA ILE A 203 10.98 -13.87 -1.14
C ILE A 203 11.18 -14.89 -0.02
N THR A 204 10.10 -15.43 0.54
CA THR A 204 10.17 -16.45 1.59
C THR A 204 10.85 -17.72 1.09
N THR A 205 10.55 -18.16 -0.14
CA THR A 205 11.16 -19.32 -0.76
C THR A 205 12.65 -19.10 -1.01
N GLU A 206 13.02 -17.95 -1.57
CA GLU A 206 14.42 -17.60 -1.81
C GLU A 206 15.20 -17.44 -0.51
N TYR A 207 14.59 -16.84 0.52
CA TYR A 207 15.21 -16.68 1.84
C TYR A 207 15.48 -18.02 2.49
N ALA A 208 14.49 -18.94 2.47
CA ALA A 208 14.65 -20.29 3.01
C ALA A 208 15.73 -21.09 2.27
N TRP A 209 15.86 -20.89 0.95
CA TRP A 209 16.94 -21.49 0.18
C TRP A 209 18.31 -20.92 0.60
N MET A 210 18.44 -19.60 0.69
CA MET A 210 19.68 -18.94 1.12
C MET A 210 20.10 -19.37 2.53
N GLU A 211 19.15 -19.44 3.46
CA GLU A 211 19.37 -19.92 4.83
C GLU A 211 19.93 -21.35 4.87
N LYS A 212 19.33 -22.27 4.10
CA LYS A 212 19.85 -23.63 3.97
C LYS A 212 21.27 -23.68 3.39
N GLN A 213 21.55 -22.85 2.36
CA GLN A 213 22.91 -22.79 1.80
C GLN A 213 23.90 -22.20 2.79
N GLN A 214 23.53 -21.13 3.50
CA GLN A 214 24.37 -20.54 4.54
C GLN A 214 24.68 -21.55 5.65
N ALA A 215 23.68 -22.29 6.15
CA ALA A 215 23.86 -23.30 7.18
C ALA A 215 24.82 -24.40 6.72
N LYS A 216 24.71 -24.86 5.46
CA LYS A 216 25.64 -25.84 4.88
C LYS A 216 27.06 -25.31 4.80
N LEU A 217 27.25 -24.10 4.24
CA LEU A 217 28.57 -23.49 4.11
C LEU A 217 29.19 -23.21 5.50
N GLN A 218 28.37 -22.82 6.47
CA GLN A 218 28.83 -22.62 7.84
C GLN A 218 29.31 -23.93 8.48
N ALA A 219 28.55 -25.03 8.29
CA ALA A 219 28.96 -26.34 8.79
C ALA A 219 30.27 -26.83 8.16
N ASP A 220 30.44 -26.61 6.84
CA ASP A 220 31.66 -26.95 6.12
C ASP A 220 32.85 -26.09 6.60
N TYR A 221 32.61 -24.79 6.84
CA TYR A 221 33.61 -23.87 7.40
C TYR A 221 34.04 -24.30 8.81
N ASP A 222 33.07 -24.57 9.70
CA ASP A 222 33.35 -24.95 11.08
C ASP A 222 34.13 -26.29 11.15
N LYS A 223 33.77 -27.25 10.28
CA LYS A 223 34.52 -28.50 10.14
C LYS A 223 35.94 -28.24 9.64
N GLY A 224 36.12 -27.36 8.66
CA GLY A 224 37.46 -27.00 8.21
C GLY A 224 38.32 -26.33 9.27
N ILE A 225 37.74 -25.43 10.05
CA ILE A 225 38.42 -24.82 11.19
C ILE A 225 38.83 -25.87 12.23
N GLN A 226 37.99 -26.90 12.49
CA GLN A 226 38.34 -27.96 13.42
C GLN A 226 39.51 -28.80 12.92
N ILE A 227 39.59 -29.10 11.62
CA ILE A 227 40.71 -29.81 11.01
C ILE A 227 42.04 -29.01 11.18
N VAL A 228 42.01 -27.70 10.89
CA VAL A 228 43.18 -26.83 11.04
C VAL A 228 43.64 -26.67 12.49
N ARG A 229 42.70 -26.76 13.46
CA ARG A 229 43.02 -26.69 14.90
C ARG A 229 43.48 -27.98 15.51
N GLY A 230 43.08 -29.13 14.94
CA GLY A 230 43.34 -30.44 15.47
C GLY A 230 44.58 -31.15 14.91
N GLY A 231 45.22 -30.55 13.87
CA GLY A 231 46.52 -30.95 13.37
C GLY A 231 47.62 -30.16 14.01
#